data_35ce28b2892687429c93145e15435963
#
_entry.id   35ce28b2892687429c93145e15435963
#
_cell.length_a   1.000
_cell.length_b   1.000
_cell.length_c   1.000
_cell.angle_alpha   90.00
_cell.angle_beta   90.00
_cell.angle_gamma   90.00
#
_symmetry.space_group_name_H-M   'P 1'
#
loop_
_entity.id
_entity.type
_entity.pdbx_description
1 polymer ?
#
loop_
_entity_poly.entity_id
_entity_poly.type
_entity_poly.pdbx_seq_one_letter_code
_entity_poly.pdbx_strand_id
1 'polypeptide(L)'
;MGQETRYRIESRRRAGYENPGHYLVRECRIDGKRYTAAKFLRSGLRPDEFELREYIQKYAAELEFRLEERFVAQRTALFSWKYLPPELAAELERLRYQNQVMHEVLSVDEAAWYEREFEYHYVHGTTAVEGNTLSLSDTVSLLEHDVIPKDKSLREIYEVRNFTAVAAYRNSHRGKVDFAFIKRLHKLITANILSEPGKFRVSDGFAISGCDFQLTPAVLIEDELSALISQYYAQIESGANPFECAVLFHYYFESIHPFVDGNGRVGRELLNYLLTRSGYPRFLVLGEKRGEYLSALRMGNQDDFSGMVSAFCRMMLEQRAETVRANMEEGLRVLREEKPRYVRGSVRKFF
;
A
#
# COMPACT_ATOMS: atom_id res chain seq x y z
N MET A 1 0.02 3.01 24.42
CA MET A 1 -1.40 2.76 24.74
C MET A 1 -1.63 1.28 24.60
N GLY A 2 -2.05 0.56 25.66
CA GLY A 2 -2.23 -0.89 25.63
C GLY A 2 -3.25 -1.29 24.59
N GLN A 3 -2.91 -2.32 23.83
CA GLN A 3 -3.85 -2.99 22.93
C GLN A 3 -4.98 -3.54 23.77
N GLU A 4 -6.14 -2.86 23.77
CA GLU A 4 -7.37 -3.43 24.32
C GLU A 4 -7.67 -4.72 23.54
N THR A 5 -7.98 -5.77 24.29
CA THR A 5 -8.35 -7.08 23.73
C THR A 5 -9.43 -6.88 22.65
N ARG A 6 -9.10 -7.18 21.41
CA ARG A 6 -9.98 -6.99 20.24
C ARG A 6 -11.15 -7.99 20.19
N TYR A 7 -11.15 -8.96 21.11
CA TYR A 7 -12.27 -9.86 21.37
C TYR A 7 -12.84 -9.57 22.75
N ARG A 8 -14.16 -9.45 22.86
CA ARG A 8 -14.84 -9.21 24.13
C ARG A 8 -16.19 -9.91 24.20
N ILE A 9 -16.68 -10.15 25.43
CA ILE A 9 -18.07 -10.55 25.66
C ILE A 9 -18.92 -9.28 25.80
N GLU A 10 -19.93 -9.19 24.96
CA GLU A 10 -20.96 -8.16 25.01
C GLU A 10 -22.30 -8.75 25.41
N SER A 11 -22.94 -8.18 26.44
CA SER A 11 -24.26 -8.62 26.92
C SER A 11 -25.34 -7.71 26.32
N ARG A 12 -26.32 -8.31 25.64
CA ARG A 12 -27.43 -7.57 25.01
C ARG A 12 -28.75 -8.05 25.56
N ARG A 13 -29.59 -7.13 26.07
CA ARG A 13 -30.96 -7.41 26.44
C ARG A 13 -31.84 -7.36 25.20
N ARG A 14 -32.71 -8.37 25.04
CA ARG A 14 -33.76 -8.38 24.00
C ARG A 14 -35.11 -8.18 24.66
N ALA A 15 -35.97 -7.39 24.05
CA ALA A 15 -37.35 -7.23 24.50
C ALA A 15 -38.05 -8.61 24.51
N GLY A 16 -38.72 -8.94 25.62
CA GLY A 16 -39.42 -10.21 25.82
C GLY A 16 -38.57 -11.38 26.34
N TYR A 17 -37.30 -11.15 26.67
CA TYR A 17 -36.42 -12.16 27.28
C TYR A 17 -35.97 -11.72 28.66
N GLU A 18 -36.12 -12.58 29.67
CA GLU A 18 -35.70 -12.30 31.05
C GLU A 18 -34.17 -12.17 31.19
N ASN A 19 -33.45 -13.01 30.50
CA ASN A 19 -32.00 -13.10 30.59
C ASN A 19 -31.32 -12.42 29.41
N PRO A 20 -30.18 -11.70 29.64
CA PRO A 20 -29.38 -11.13 28.55
C PRO A 20 -28.73 -12.24 27.71
N GLY A 21 -28.67 -12.02 26.40
CA GLY A 21 -27.85 -12.82 25.50
C GLY A 21 -26.40 -12.33 25.51
N HIS A 22 -25.45 -13.27 25.55
CA HIS A 22 -24.01 -12.97 25.51
C HIS A 22 -23.44 -13.30 24.15
N TYR A 23 -22.60 -12.39 23.65
CA TYR A 23 -22.02 -12.47 22.31
C TYR A 23 -20.51 -12.33 22.43
N LEU A 24 -19.77 -13.19 21.69
CA LEU A 24 -18.37 -12.91 21.38
C LEU A 24 -18.36 -11.84 20.28
N VAL A 25 -17.68 -10.74 20.52
CA VAL A 25 -17.58 -9.60 19.59
C VAL A 25 -16.13 -9.41 19.23
N ARG A 26 -15.86 -9.37 17.93
CA ARG A 26 -14.60 -8.92 17.33
C ARG A 26 -14.79 -7.53 16.74
N GLU A 27 -13.88 -6.67 17.02
CA GLU A 27 -13.87 -5.29 16.51
C GLU A 27 -12.53 -4.98 15.84
N CYS A 28 -12.58 -4.30 14.70
CA CYS A 28 -11.43 -3.66 14.08
C CYS A 28 -11.78 -2.24 13.62
N ARG A 29 -10.78 -1.39 13.49
CA ARG A 29 -10.93 -0.04 12.94
C ARG A 29 -10.11 0.10 11.67
N ILE A 30 -10.79 0.45 10.59
CA ILE A 30 -10.20 0.63 9.27
C ILE A 30 -10.63 1.99 8.73
N ASP A 31 -9.69 2.82 8.31
CA ASP A 31 -9.94 4.21 7.84
C ASP A 31 -10.77 5.04 8.85
N GLY A 32 -10.51 4.86 10.13
CA GLY A 32 -11.27 5.53 11.20
C GLY A 32 -12.69 5.00 11.44
N LYS A 33 -13.18 4.07 10.61
CA LYS A 33 -14.49 3.43 10.76
C LYS A 33 -14.39 2.15 11.59
N ARG A 34 -15.40 1.93 12.42
CA ARG A 34 -15.51 0.75 13.26
C ARG A 34 -16.27 -0.36 12.54
N TYR A 35 -15.65 -1.53 12.44
CA TYR A 35 -16.25 -2.76 11.94
C TYR A 35 -16.37 -3.75 13.08
N THR A 36 -17.53 -4.40 13.20
CA THR A 36 -17.79 -5.38 14.26
C THR A 36 -18.44 -6.62 13.68
N ALA A 37 -18.00 -7.79 14.13
CA ALA A 37 -18.71 -9.06 13.97
C ALA A 37 -19.03 -9.65 15.33
N ALA A 38 -20.17 -10.32 15.45
CA ALA A 38 -20.63 -10.88 16.70
C ALA A 38 -21.17 -12.31 16.49
N LYS A 39 -20.84 -13.19 17.43
CA LYS A 39 -21.37 -14.56 17.52
C LYS A 39 -22.14 -14.70 18.82
N PHE A 40 -23.40 -15.11 18.73
CA PHE A 40 -24.19 -15.46 19.91
C PHE A 40 -23.58 -16.71 20.57
N LEU A 41 -23.45 -16.67 21.88
CA LEU A 41 -22.88 -17.74 22.69
C LEU A 41 -23.96 -18.45 23.51
N ARG A 42 -24.58 -17.71 24.43
CA ARG A 42 -25.63 -18.21 25.31
C ARG A 42 -26.45 -17.07 25.92
N SER A 43 -27.56 -17.41 26.56
CA SER A 43 -28.32 -16.54 27.45
C SER A 43 -28.06 -16.92 28.93
N GLY A 44 -28.30 -16.00 29.85
CA GLY A 44 -28.22 -16.23 31.29
C GLY A 44 -26.86 -15.84 31.87
N LEU A 45 -26.10 -16.79 32.40
CA LEU A 45 -24.81 -16.50 33.04
C LEU A 45 -23.78 -16.01 32.01
N ARG A 46 -23.14 -14.86 32.32
CA ARG A 46 -22.08 -14.30 31.47
C ARG A 46 -20.87 -15.24 31.48
N PRO A 47 -20.29 -15.54 30.29
CA PRO A 47 -19.04 -16.30 30.21
C PRO A 47 -17.92 -15.64 31.00
N ASP A 48 -17.13 -16.45 31.69
CA ASP A 48 -15.92 -16.04 32.38
C ASP A 48 -14.71 -15.90 31.42
N GLU A 49 -13.54 -15.57 31.97
CA GLU A 49 -12.32 -15.41 31.18
C GLU A 49 -11.81 -16.72 30.56
N PHE A 50 -12.02 -17.87 31.22
CA PHE A 50 -11.63 -19.16 30.70
C PHE A 50 -12.49 -19.54 29.51
N GLU A 51 -13.79 -19.46 29.68
CA GLU A 51 -14.78 -19.69 28.61
C GLU A 51 -14.59 -18.71 27.42
N LEU A 52 -14.20 -17.44 27.71
CA LEU A 52 -13.88 -16.46 26.66
C LEU A 52 -12.75 -16.97 25.75
N ARG A 53 -11.71 -17.56 26.32
CA ARG A 53 -10.59 -18.13 25.52
C ARG A 53 -11.06 -19.29 24.65
N GLU A 54 -11.84 -20.21 25.21
CA GLU A 54 -12.40 -21.32 24.44
C GLU A 54 -13.28 -20.82 23.28
N TYR A 55 -14.09 -19.79 23.52
CA TYR A 55 -14.92 -19.19 22.49
C TYR A 55 -14.09 -18.45 21.43
N ILE A 56 -13.00 -17.76 21.80
CA ILE A 56 -12.08 -17.17 20.84
C ILE A 56 -11.46 -18.24 19.97
N GLN A 57 -10.90 -19.30 20.54
CA GLN A 57 -10.32 -20.40 19.77
C GLN A 57 -11.33 -21.02 18.80
N LYS A 58 -12.56 -21.20 19.24
CA LYS A 58 -13.62 -21.82 18.46
C LYS A 58 -14.18 -20.93 17.33
N TYR A 59 -14.34 -19.62 17.57
CA TYR A 59 -15.12 -18.75 16.70
C TYR A 59 -14.33 -17.61 16.06
N ALA A 60 -13.06 -17.40 16.40
CA ALA A 60 -12.30 -16.27 15.88
C ALA A 60 -12.20 -16.29 14.35
N ALA A 61 -11.91 -17.44 13.74
CA ALA A 61 -11.81 -17.55 12.28
C ALA A 61 -13.13 -17.18 11.59
N GLU A 62 -14.27 -17.59 12.14
CA GLU A 62 -15.59 -17.23 11.62
C GLU A 62 -15.84 -15.71 11.71
N LEU A 63 -15.43 -15.09 12.82
CA LEU A 63 -15.61 -13.65 13.03
C LEU A 63 -14.71 -12.82 12.13
N GLU A 64 -13.43 -13.22 11.94
CA GLU A 64 -12.51 -12.55 11.01
C GLU A 64 -13.02 -12.64 9.57
N PHE A 65 -13.45 -13.82 9.13
CA PHE A 65 -14.04 -14.00 7.80
C PHE A 65 -15.27 -13.11 7.58
N ARG A 66 -16.17 -13.03 8.56
CA ARG A 66 -17.36 -12.16 8.48
C ARG A 66 -17.00 -10.67 8.40
N LEU A 67 -15.95 -10.25 9.09
CA LEU A 67 -15.47 -8.87 9.02
C LEU A 67 -14.89 -8.56 7.64
N GLU A 68 -14.05 -9.44 7.12
CA GLU A 68 -13.45 -9.31 5.79
C GLU A 68 -14.53 -9.21 4.71
N GLU A 69 -15.46 -10.18 4.66
CA GLU A 69 -16.56 -10.19 3.68
C GLU A 69 -17.44 -8.94 3.78
N ARG A 70 -17.75 -8.50 5.00
CA ARG A 70 -18.51 -7.28 5.21
C ARG A 70 -17.77 -6.04 4.72
N PHE A 71 -16.46 -5.96 4.99
CA PHE A 71 -15.64 -4.86 4.51
C PHE A 71 -15.62 -4.84 2.98
N VAL A 72 -15.31 -5.97 2.35
CA VAL A 72 -15.25 -6.11 0.89
C VAL A 72 -16.57 -5.70 0.26
N ALA A 73 -17.70 -6.24 0.72
CA ALA A 73 -19.01 -5.89 0.20
C ALA A 73 -19.35 -4.40 0.34
N GLN A 74 -19.00 -3.77 1.47
CA GLN A 74 -19.24 -2.33 1.65
C GLN A 74 -18.34 -1.48 0.78
N ARG A 75 -17.09 -1.86 0.59
CA ARG A 75 -16.12 -1.09 -0.20
C ARG A 75 -16.39 -1.21 -1.70
N THR A 76 -16.70 -2.41 -2.18
CA THR A 76 -17.07 -2.61 -3.58
C THR A 76 -18.36 -1.87 -3.95
N ALA A 77 -19.31 -1.74 -3.02
CA ALA A 77 -20.54 -0.99 -3.23
C ALA A 77 -20.36 0.54 -3.08
N LEU A 78 -19.31 1.00 -2.35
CA LEU A 78 -19.09 2.42 -2.09
C LEU A 78 -18.51 3.17 -3.29
N PHE A 79 -17.65 2.51 -4.06
CA PHE A 79 -16.93 3.13 -5.16
C PHE A 79 -17.60 2.91 -6.51
N SER A 80 -17.45 3.88 -7.40
CA SER A 80 -17.68 3.69 -8.82
C SER A 80 -16.42 3.03 -9.42
N TRP A 81 -16.61 1.81 -9.88
CA TRP A 81 -15.58 1.01 -10.57
C TRP A 81 -15.79 1.16 -12.09
N LYS A 82 -14.77 1.64 -12.78
CA LYS A 82 -14.86 1.88 -14.22
C LYS A 82 -14.06 0.87 -15.04
N TYR A 83 -12.97 0.39 -14.50
CA TYR A 83 -11.96 -0.35 -15.25
C TYR A 83 -11.75 -1.79 -14.73
N LEU A 84 -11.90 -2.01 -13.43
CA LEU A 84 -11.75 -3.34 -12.85
C LEU A 84 -13.06 -4.15 -12.92
N PRO A 85 -13.00 -5.43 -13.36
CA PRO A 85 -14.12 -6.35 -13.22
C PRO A 85 -14.41 -6.62 -11.74
N PRO A 86 -15.68 -6.98 -11.41
CA PRO A 86 -16.13 -7.14 -10.02
C PRO A 86 -15.28 -8.10 -9.18
N GLU A 87 -14.78 -9.17 -9.79
CA GLU A 87 -13.97 -10.20 -9.14
C GLU A 87 -12.62 -9.61 -8.69
N LEU A 88 -11.91 -8.91 -9.59
CA LEU A 88 -10.65 -8.25 -9.25
C LEU A 88 -10.85 -7.11 -8.25
N ALA A 89 -11.96 -6.36 -8.36
CA ALA A 89 -12.31 -5.33 -7.40
C ALA A 89 -12.49 -5.90 -5.98
N ALA A 90 -13.16 -7.05 -5.86
CA ALA A 90 -13.35 -7.73 -4.58
C ALA A 90 -12.02 -8.26 -4.00
N GLU A 91 -11.16 -8.87 -4.83
CA GLU A 91 -9.84 -9.35 -4.40
C GLU A 91 -8.92 -8.20 -3.96
N LEU A 92 -8.96 -7.09 -4.67
CA LEU A 92 -8.20 -5.89 -4.33
C LEU A 92 -8.65 -5.28 -2.98
N GLU A 93 -9.96 -5.18 -2.74
CA GLU A 93 -10.48 -4.69 -1.46
C GLU A 93 -10.23 -5.70 -0.33
N ARG A 94 -10.17 -7.00 -0.61
CA ARG A 94 -9.73 -8.02 0.34
C ARG A 94 -8.27 -7.81 0.73
N LEU A 95 -7.38 -7.62 -0.25
CA LEU A 95 -5.98 -7.30 0.02
C LEU A 95 -5.84 -6.02 0.85
N ARG A 96 -6.64 -4.99 0.55
CA ARG A 96 -6.67 -3.76 1.34
C ARG A 96 -7.07 -4.01 2.79
N TYR A 97 -8.13 -4.79 3.04
CA TYR A 97 -8.55 -5.20 4.38
C TYR A 97 -7.42 -5.90 5.12
N GLN A 98 -6.85 -6.93 4.49
CA GLN A 98 -5.79 -7.74 5.08
C GLN A 98 -4.55 -6.90 5.40
N ASN A 99 -4.15 -5.98 4.53
CA ASN A 99 -3.04 -5.05 4.78
C ASN A 99 -3.30 -4.15 6.00
N GLN A 100 -4.50 -3.61 6.13
CA GLN A 100 -4.83 -2.75 7.26
C GLN A 100 -4.93 -3.53 8.58
N VAL A 101 -5.52 -4.72 8.56
CA VAL A 101 -5.57 -5.60 9.75
C VAL A 101 -4.16 -6.08 10.12
N MET A 102 -3.31 -6.40 9.16
CA MET A 102 -1.91 -6.73 9.41
C MET A 102 -1.21 -5.62 10.21
N HIS A 103 -1.26 -4.38 9.76
CA HIS A 103 -0.68 -3.24 10.49
C HIS A 103 -1.34 -2.99 11.85
N GLU A 104 -2.60 -3.38 12.00
CA GLU A 104 -3.30 -3.30 13.28
C GLU A 104 -2.82 -4.38 14.28
N VAL A 105 -2.51 -5.60 13.82
CA VAL A 105 -2.16 -6.74 14.69
C VAL A 105 -0.67 -6.88 14.97
N LEU A 106 0.19 -6.41 14.09
CA LEU A 106 1.63 -6.38 14.33
C LEU A 106 1.98 -5.40 15.45
N SER A 107 3.01 -5.73 16.22
CA SER A 107 3.65 -4.78 17.12
C SER A 107 4.32 -3.65 16.33
N VAL A 108 4.68 -2.57 17.00
CA VAL A 108 5.38 -1.43 16.37
C VAL A 108 6.69 -1.89 15.72
N ASP A 109 7.44 -2.75 16.39
CA ASP A 109 8.73 -3.23 15.91
C ASP A 109 8.58 -4.19 14.72
N GLU A 110 7.59 -5.10 14.77
CA GLU A 110 7.28 -6.00 13.63
C GLU A 110 6.80 -5.23 12.40
N ALA A 111 5.93 -4.25 12.58
CA ALA A 111 5.48 -3.39 11.50
C ALA A 111 6.64 -2.57 10.90
N ALA A 112 7.54 -2.04 11.73
CA ALA A 112 8.73 -1.32 11.29
C ALA A 112 9.70 -2.23 10.53
N TRP A 113 9.88 -3.48 11.00
CA TRP A 113 10.69 -4.48 10.30
C TRP A 113 10.09 -4.82 8.93
N TYR A 114 8.79 -5.10 8.87
CA TYR A 114 8.08 -5.39 7.62
C TYR A 114 8.20 -4.27 6.59
N GLU A 115 8.02 -3.01 7.02
CA GLU A 115 8.15 -1.85 6.12
C GLU A 115 9.59 -1.66 5.64
N ARG A 116 10.60 -1.94 6.47
CA ARG A 116 12.01 -1.86 6.10
C ARG A 116 12.38 -2.93 5.07
N GLU A 117 11.98 -4.19 5.29
CA GLU A 117 12.18 -5.28 4.32
C GLU A 117 11.51 -4.95 2.98
N PHE A 118 10.28 -4.44 3.03
CA PHE A 118 9.61 -3.98 1.82
C PHE A 118 10.40 -2.87 1.12
N GLU A 119 10.95 -1.90 1.85
CA GLU A 119 11.71 -0.79 1.28
C GLU A 119 12.94 -1.30 0.49
N TYR A 120 13.65 -2.30 0.99
CA TYR A 120 14.79 -2.88 0.26
C TYR A 120 14.38 -3.48 -1.08
N HIS A 121 13.34 -4.29 -1.09
CA HIS A 121 12.79 -4.86 -2.33
C HIS A 121 12.28 -3.80 -3.28
N TYR A 122 11.62 -2.78 -2.75
CA TYR A 122 11.09 -1.67 -3.54
C TYR A 122 12.21 -0.86 -4.20
N VAL A 123 13.23 -0.48 -3.45
CA VAL A 123 14.36 0.28 -3.99
C VAL A 123 15.11 -0.53 -5.04
N HIS A 124 15.42 -1.78 -4.74
CA HIS A 124 16.03 -2.68 -5.72
C HIS A 124 15.17 -2.79 -7.00
N GLY A 125 13.89 -3.09 -6.87
CA GLY A 125 13.00 -3.24 -8.01
C GLY A 125 12.85 -1.97 -8.84
N THR A 126 12.59 -0.82 -8.18
CA THR A 126 12.37 0.46 -8.88
C THR A 126 13.63 0.96 -9.61
N THR A 127 14.83 0.67 -9.11
CA THR A 127 16.09 1.01 -9.79
C THR A 127 16.44 0.01 -10.88
N ALA A 128 16.19 -1.29 -10.68
CA ALA A 128 16.39 -2.32 -11.68
C ALA A 128 15.51 -2.13 -12.93
N VAL A 129 14.28 -1.62 -12.78
CA VAL A 129 13.42 -1.23 -13.91
C VAL A 129 14.09 -0.21 -14.80
N GLU A 130 14.91 0.69 -14.26
CA GLU A 130 15.66 1.71 -15.00
C GLU A 130 17.05 1.21 -15.49
N GLY A 131 17.40 -0.04 -15.21
CA GLY A 131 18.64 -0.66 -15.65
C GLY A 131 19.78 -0.65 -14.64
N ASN A 132 19.53 -0.30 -13.37
CA ASN A 132 20.50 -0.44 -12.29
C ASN A 132 20.84 -1.93 -12.09
N THR A 133 22.11 -2.24 -11.88
CA THR A 133 22.62 -3.63 -11.84
C THR A 133 22.99 -4.10 -10.42
N LEU A 134 22.69 -3.31 -9.38
CA LEU A 134 22.88 -3.77 -8.00
C LEU A 134 21.94 -4.93 -7.71
N SER A 135 22.48 -5.98 -7.07
CA SER A 135 21.65 -7.07 -6.54
C SER A 135 20.84 -6.60 -5.32
N LEU A 136 19.84 -7.38 -4.91
CA LEU A 136 19.11 -7.11 -3.66
C LEU A 136 20.07 -7.08 -2.46
N SER A 137 21.03 -8.00 -2.40
CA SER A 137 22.05 -8.04 -1.33
C SER A 137 22.92 -6.77 -1.33
N ASP A 138 23.33 -6.28 -2.51
CA ASP A 138 24.07 -5.02 -2.62
C ASP A 138 23.21 -3.83 -2.15
N THR A 139 21.94 -3.82 -2.54
CA THR A 139 20.98 -2.79 -2.14
C THR A 139 20.81 -2.75 -0.61
N VAL A 140 20.62 -3.91 0.02
CA VAL A 140 20.52 -4.01 1.49
C VAL A 140 21.80 -3.53 2.15
N SER A 141 22.97 -4.03 1.70
CA SER A 141 24.28 -3.66 2.26
C SER A 141 24.56 -2.16 2.16
N LEU A 142 24.14 -1.54 1.05
CA LEU A 142 24.32 -0.11 0.84
C LEU A 142 23.36 0.72 1.72
N LEU A 143 22.09 0.31 1.84
CA LEU A 143 21.07 1.07 2.58
C LEU A 143 21.18 0.90 4.10
N GLU A 144 21.60 -0.27 4.58
CA GLU A 144 21.65 -0.59 6.01
C GLU A 144 23.02 -0.34 6.63
N HIS A 145 24.09 -0.59 5.87
CA HIS A 145 25.46 -0.59 6.38
C HIS A 145 26.38 0.43 5.69
N ASP A 146 25.89 1.22 4.74
CA ASP A 146 26.71 2.14 3.90
C ASP A 146 27.87 1.42 3.17
N VAL A 147 27.75 0.11 2.94
CA VAL A 147 28.77 -0.65 2.22
C VAL A 147 28.59 -0.48 0.73
N ILE A 148 29.59 0.11 0.08
CA ILE A 148 29.60 0.33 -1.37
C ILE A 148 30.02 -0.95 -2.08
N PRO A 149 29.16 -1.52 -2.95
CA PRO A 149 29.51 -2.69 -3.74
C PRO A 149 30.68 -2.39 -4.70
N LYS A 150 31.52 -3.41 -4.95
CA LYS A 150 32.59 -3.32 -5.92
C LYS A 150 32.05 -3.31 -7.35
N ASP A 151 32.78 -2.70 -8.25
CA ASP A 151 32.50 -2.73 -9.71
C ASP A 151 31.15 -2.12 -10.11
N LYS A 152 30.63 -1.18 -9.32
CA LYS A 152 29.43 -0.41 -9.62
C LYS A 152 29.77 1.06 -9.85
N SER A 153 29.05 1.71 -10.77
CA SER A 153 29.20 3.12 -11.03
C SER A 153 28.69 3.98 -9.87
N LEU A 154 29.25 5.17 -9.67
CA LEU A 154 28.75 6.11 -8.68
C LEU A 154 27.29 6.50 -8.94
N ARG A 155 26.86 6.52 -10.20
CA ARG A 155 25.47 6.77 -10.57
C ARG A 155 24.55 5.69 -10.00
N GLU A 156 24.87 4.42 -10.19
CA GLU A 156 24.07 3.31 -9.65
C GLU A 156 24.01 3.34 -8.12
N ILE A 157 25.12 3.68 -7.46
CA ILE A 157 25.15 3.84 -6.00
C ILE A 157 24.20 4.96 -5.55
N TYR A 158 24.25 6.14 -6.20
CA TYR A 158 23.36 7.25 -5.84
C TYR A 158 21.90 6.95 -6.15
N GLU A 159 21.60 6.23 -7.24
CA GLU A 159 20.24 5.82 -7.58
C GLU A 159 19.58 5.01 -6.45
N VAL A 160 20.32 4.16 -5.74
CA VAL A 160 19.83 3.38 -4.59
C VAL A 160 19.87 4.23 -3.31
N ARG A 161 21.01 4.86 -2.98
CA ARG A 161 21.21 5.58 -1.72
C ARG A 161 20.25 6.75 -1.53
N ASN A 162 19.89 7.43 -2.59
CA ASN A 162 18.96 8.54 -2.58
C ASN A 162 17.58 8.18 -2.01
N PHE A 163 17.16 6.92 -2.12
CA PHE A 163 15.88 6.47 -1.60
C PHE A 163 15.76 6.53 -0.08
N THR A 164 16.84 6.56 0.67
CA THR A 164 16.80 6.85 2.12
C THR A 164 16.14 8.21 2.39
N ALA A 165 16.55 9.24 1.66
CA ALA A 165 15.97 10.58 1.80
C ALA A 165 14.57 10.67 1.20
N VAL A 166 14.28 9.92 0.13
CA VAL A 166 12.95 9.81 -0.49
C VAL A 166 11.96 9.19 0.50
N ALA A 167 12.31 8.08 1.12
CA ALA A 167 11.47 7.40 2.11
C ALA A 167 11.16 8.32 3.31
N ALA A 168 12.18 8.99 3.86
CA ALA A 168 12.00 9.95 4.96
C ALA A 168 11.04 11.09 4.58
N TYR A 169 11.20 11.67 3.38
CA TYR A 169 10.34 12.74 2.89
C TYR A 169 8.92 12.26 2.63
N ARG A 170 8.73 11.16 1.89
CA ARG A 170 7.43 10.55 1.63
C ARG A 170 6.68 10.26 2.92
N ASN A 171 7.35 9.66 3.91
CA ASN A 171 6.75 9.29 5.18
C ASN A 171 6.40 10.49 6.07
N SER A 172 7.04 11.64 5.88
CA SER A 172 6.71 12.88 6.60
C SER A 172 5.62 13.71 5.92
N HIS A 173 5.45 13.58 4.61
CA HIS A 173 4.47 14.35 3.85
C HIS A 173 3.03 13.89 4.15
N ARG A 174 2.13 14.85 4.40
CA ARG A 174 0.71 14.60 4.71
C ARG A 174 -0.26 15.33 3.78
N GLY A 175 0.28 16.15 2.89
CA GLY A 175 -0.47 17.00 1.97
C GLY A 175 -1.04 16.26 0.75
N LYS A 176 -1.72 17.00 -0.10
CA LYS A 176 -2.07 16.58 -1.46
C LYS A 176 -0.79 16.54 -2.32
N VAL A 177 -0.84 15.78 -3.40
CA VAL A 177 0.18 15.86 -4.46
C VAL A 177 0.05 17.23 -5.12
N ASP A 178 1.18 17.94 -5.22
CA ASP A 178 1.31 19.21 -5.90
C ASP A 178 2.69 19.32 -6.59
N PHE A 179 2.94 20.40 -7.31
CA PHE A 179 4.22 20.61 -7.98
C PHE A 179 5.42 20.63 -7.02
N ALA A 180 5.24 21.17 -5.82
CA ALA A 180 6.31 21.22 -4.84
C ALA A 180 6.69 19.82 -4.37
N PHE A 181 5.69 18.96 -4.12
CA PHE A 181 5.88 17.56 -3.77
C PHE A 181 6.59 16.78 -4.89
N ILE A 182 6.09 16.90 -6.14
CA ILE A 182 6.66 16.24 -7.33
C ILE A 182 8.12 16.69 -7.55
N LYS A 183 8.36 18.00 -7.59
CA LYS A 183 9.72 18.57 -7.77
C LYS A 183 10.67 18.16 -6.64
N ARG A 184 10.18 18.07 -5.40
CA ARG A 184 10.99 17.64 -4.26
C ARG A 184 11.35 16.17 -4.31
N LEU A 185 10.40 15.29 -4.67
CA LEU A 185 10.69 13.87 -4.90
C LEU A 185 11.77 13.69 -5.97
N HIS A 186 11.59 14.34 -7.12
CA HIS A 186 12.57 14.30 -8.20
C HIS A 186 13.95 14.81 -7.74
N LYS A 187 13.99 15.92 -7.00
CA LYS A 187 15.25 16.47 -6.46
C LYS A 187 15.97 15.48 -5.55
N LEU A 188 15.23 14.72 -4.74
CA LEU A 188 15.82 13.71 -3.86
C LEU A 188 16.28 12.49 -4.66
N ILE A 189 15.46 11.97 -5.58
CA ILE A 189 15.77 10.80 -6.41
C ILE A 189 17.00 11.02 -7.27
N THR A 190 17.18 12.24 -7.81
CA THR A 190 18.26 12.55 -8.76
C THR A 190 19.40 13.37 -8.15
N ALA A 191 19.47 13.45 -6.82
CA ALA A 191 20.58 14.11 -6.12
C ALA A 191 21.92 13.43 -6.47
N ASN A 192 22.94 14.23 -6.76
CA ASN A 192 24.27 13.79 -7.21
C ASN A 192 24.28 13.01 -8.56
N ILE A 193 23.15 12.98 -9.28
CA ILE A 193 23.02 12.36 -10.60
C ILE A 193 22.83 13.42 -11.67
N LEU A 194 21.98 14.40 -11.42
CA LEU A 194 21.70 15.50 -12.33
C LEU A 194 22.27 16.81 -11.80
N SER A 195 22.64 17.71 -12.70
CA SER A 195 23.10 19.07 -12.35
C SER A 195 21.97 19.97 -11.87
N GLU A 196 20.75 19.77 -12.37
CA GLU A 196 19.56 20.57 -12.06
C GLU A 196 18.39 19.71 -11.53
N PRO A 197 18.54 19.03 -10.38
CA PRO A 197 17.51 18.16 -9.86
C PRO A 197 16.28 18.96 -9.40
N GLY A 198 15.08 18.47 -9.74
CA GLY A 198 13.80 19.11 -9.39
C GLY A 198 13.30 20.13 -10.41
N LYS A 199 13.96 20.31 -11.55
CA LYS A 199 13.50 21.19 -12.64
C LYS A 199 12.81 20.38 -13.74
N PHE A 200 11.69 20.88 -14.23
CA PHE A 200 11.05 20.34 -15.42
C PHE A 200 11.93 20.58 -16.66
N ARG A 201 11.85 19.68 -17.63
CA ARG A 201 12.54 19.87 -18.92
C ARG A 201 11.96 21.07 -19.68
N VAL A 202 12.81 21.73 -20.43
CA VAL A 202 12.45 22.92 -21.23
C VAL A 202 12.56 22.67 -22.73
N SER A 203 12.93 21.45 -23.14
CA SER A 203 13.15 21.05 -24.52
C SER A 203 12.41 19.77 -24.85
N ASP A 204 11.99 19.64 -26.09
CA ASP A 204 11.33 18.43 -26.65
C ASP A 204 12.32 17.47 -27.34
N GLY A 205 13.62 17.79 -27.28
CA GLY A 205 14.67 17.00 -27.95
C GLY A 205 15.01 15.65 -27.29
N PHE A 206 14.24 15.21 -26.33
CA PHE A 206 14.45 13.95 -25.63
C PHE A 206 13.52 12.89 -26.18
N ALA A 207 14.08 11.83 -26.78
CA ALA A 207 13.34 10.62 -27.13
C ALA A 207 13.55 9.57 -26.05
N ILE A 208 12.49 8.94 -25.58
CA ILE A 208 12.60 7.74 -24.73
C ILE A 208 12.91 6.58 -25.67
N SER A 209 14.11 6.02 -25.57
CA SER A 209 14.51 4.86 -26.38
C SER A 209 13.51 3.72 -26.21
N GLY A 210 12.89 3.29 -27.31
CA GLY A 210 11.93 2.20 -27.31
C GLY A 210 10.48 2.58 -26.97
N CYS A 211 10.12 3.87 -26.96
CA CYS A 211 8.75 4.34 -26.84
C CYS A 211 8.25 4.87 -28.18
N ASP A 212 7.09 4.35 -28.60
CA ASP A 212 6.41 4.75 -29.85
C ASP A 212 5.39 5.88 -29.65
N PHE A 213 5.36 6.54 -28.48
CA PHE A 213 4.44 7.62 -28.22
C PHE A 213 5.14 8.99 -28.10
N GLN A 214 4.43 10.01 -28.50
CA GLN A 214 4.92 11.39 -28.45
C GLN A 214 4.77 11.95 -27.03
N LEU A 215 5.88 12.43 -26.46
CA LEU A 215 5.89 13.09 -25.16
C LEU A 215 5.10 14.40 -25.21
N THR A 216 4.52 14.79 -24.07
CA THR A 216 3.92 16.11 -23.92
C THR A 216 4.95 17.20 -24.27
N PRO A 217 4.63 18.18 -25.12
CA PRO A 217 5.52 19.32 -25.40
C PRO A 217 5.94 20.02 -24.10
N ALA A 218 7.21 20.42 -24.01
CA ALA A 218 7.76 21.00 -22.77
C ALA A 218 6.98 22.22 -22.28
N VAL A 219 6.47 23.02 -23.22
CA VAL A 219 5.65 24.22 -22.92
C VAL A 219 4.32 23.90 -22.25
N LEU A 220 3.80 22.68 -22.41
CA LEU A 220 2.50 22.24 -21.86
C LEU A 220 2.65 21.42 -20.55
N ILE A 221 3.86 21.13 -20.09
CA ILE A 221 4.09 20.26 -18.92
C ILE A 221 3.36 20.77 -17.68
N GLU A 222 3.46 22.06 -17.36
CA GLU A 222 2.82 22.59 -16.15
C GLU A 222 1.29 22.56 -16.25
N ASP A 223 0.73 22.85 -17.41
CA ASP A 223 -0.71 22.83 -17.64
C ASP A 223 -1.25 21.39 -17.55
N GLU A 224 -0.58 20.42 -18.21
CA GLU A 224 -0.99 19.02 -18.20
C GLU A 224 -0.85 18.39 -16.80
N LEU A 225 0.22 18.69 -16.07
CA LEU A 225 0.36 18.24 -14.68
C LEU A 225 -0.69 18.87 -13.76
N SER A 226 -1.02 20.15 -13.96
CA SER A 226 -2.07 20.83 -13.19
C SER A 226 -3.44 20.19 -13.45
N ALA A 227 -3.73 19.90 -14.72
CA ALA A 227 -4.95 19.20 -15.12
C ALA A 227 -5.01 17.79 -14.53
N LEU A 228 -3.92 17.02 -14.61
CA LEU A 228 -3.83 15.66 -14.04
C LEU A 228 -4.10 15.66 -12.54
N ILE A 229 -3.45 16.55 -11.79
CA ILE A 229 -3.63 16.66 -10.33
C ILE A 229 -5.08 17.01 -9.99
N SER A 230 -5.64 18.02 -10.69
CA SER A 230 -7.01 18.48 -10.47
C SER A 230 -8.04 17.39 -10.78
N GLN A 231 -7.86 16.67 -11.89
CA GLN A 231 -8.74 15.57 -12.29
C GLN A 231 -8.69 14.42 -11.30
N TYR A 232 -7.50 14.04 -10.80
CA TYR A 232 -7.35 13.00 -9.78
C TYR A 232 -8.22 13.31 -8.56
N TYR A 233 -8.08 14.50 -7.98
CA TYR A 233 -8.83 14.85 -6.78
C TYR A 233 -10.33 15.01 -7.05
N ALA A 234 -10.73 15.53 -8.21
CA ALA A 234 -12.13 15.60 -8.60
C ALA A 234 -12.77 14.20 -8.75
N GLN A 235 -12.05 13.23 -9.32
CA GLN A 235 -12.51 11.85 -9.42
C GLN A 235 -12.66 11.19 -8.03
N ILE A 236 -11.71 11.39 -7.14
CA ILE A 236 -11.79 10.89 -5.75
C ILE A 236 -13.01 11.49 -5.04
N GLU A 237 -13.23 12.79 -5.17
CA GLU A 237 -14.39 13.50 -4.58
C GLU A 237 -15.72 13.03 -5.16
N SER A 238 -15.76 12.62 -6.43
CA SER A 238 -16.95 12.04 -7.08
C SER A 238 -17.22 10.57 -6.73
N GLY A 239 -16.35 9.93 -5.92
CA GLY A 239 -16.50 8.54 -5.47
C GLY A 239 -15.91 7.49 -6.42
N ALA A 240 -15.02 7.88 -7.35
CA ALA A 240 -14.25 6.93 -8.15
C ALA A 240 -13.32 6.09 -7.25
N ASN A 241 -13.01 4.87 -7.70
CA ASN A 241 -12.11 4.00 -6.92
C ASN A 241 -10.68 4.57 -6.88
N PRO A 242 -10.07 4.72 -5.67
CA PRO A 242 -8.75 5.32 -5.55
C PRO A 242 -7.60 4.52 -6.19
N PHE A 243 -7.71 3.19 -6.29
CA PHE A 243 -6.69 2.39 -6.96
C PHE A 243 -6.69 2.68 -8.47
N GLU A 244 -7.87 2.63 -9.10
CA GLU A 244 -8.00 2.96 -10.53
C GLU A 244 -7.47 4.37 -10.82
N CYS A 245 -7.86 5.35 -9.99
CA CYS A 245 -7.38 6.73 -10.11
C CYS A 245 -5.86 6.85 -9.95
N ALA A 246 -5.24 6.10 -9.02
CA ALA A 246 -3.80 6.13 -8.80
C ALA A 246 -3.02 5.51 -9.98
N VAL A 247 -3.52 4.41 -10.55
CA VAL A 247 -2.92 3.78 -11.74
C VAL A 247 -3.02 4.71 -12.95
N LEU A 248 -4.16 5.34 -13.17
CA LEU A 248 -4.32 6.33 -14.25
C LEU A 248 -3.44 7.56 -14.04
N PHE A 249 -3.34 8.05 -12.81
CA PHE A 249 -2.42 9.15 -12.47
C PHE A 249 -0.99 8.78 -12.82
N HIS A 250 -0.55 7.60 -12.46
CA HIS A 250 0.78 7.11 -12.79
C HIS A 250 1.00 7.04 -14.31
N TYR A 251 0.07 6.44 -15.05
CA TYR A 251 0.14 6.35 -16.52
C TYR A 251 0.25 7.72 -17.17
N TYR A 252 -0.61 8.68 -16.82
CA TYR A 252 -0.56 10.02 -17.40
C TYR A 252 0.68 10.80 -16.97
N PHE A 253 1.19 10.60 -15.75
CA PHE A 253 2.45 11.18 -15.34
C PHE A 253 3.63 10.67 -16.19
N GLU A 254 3.67 9.36 -16.48
CA GLU A 254 4.68 8.78 -17.37
C GLU A 254 4.53 9.32 -18.80
N SER A 255 3.31 9.56 -19.28
CA SER A 255 3.04 10.15 -20.60
C SER A 255 3.45 11.61 -20.70
N ILE A 256 3.22 12.42 -19.66
CA ILE A 256 3.68 13.81 -19.58
C ILE A 256 5.20 13.88 -19.57
N HIS A 257 5.84 12.96 -18.87
CA HIS A 257 7.30 12.83 -18.76
C HIS A 257 8.00 14.15 -18.44
N PRO A 258 7.71 14.76 -17.28
CA PRO A 258 8.06 16.18 -17.03
C PRO A 258 9.54 16.46 -16.84
N PHE A 259 10.37 15.46 -16.60
CA PHE A 259 11.79 15.62 -16.31
C PHE A 259 12.68 15.06 -17.41
N VAL A 260 13.96 15.45 -17.40
CA VAL A 260 14.97 14.93 -18.34
C VAL A 260 15.29 13.44 -18.05
N ASP A 261 15.31 13.05 -16.78
CA ASP A 261 15.58 11.69 -16.30
C ASP A 261 14.85 11.48 -14.96
N GLY A 262 14.63 10.23 -14.55
CA GLY A 262 14.05 9.90 -13.24
C GLY A 262 12.51 9.92 -13.20
N ASN A 263 11.83 10.09 -14.34
CA ASN A 263 10.36 10.10 -14.39
C ASN A 263 9.77 8.80 -13.86
N GLY A 264 10.23 7.63 -14.31
CA GLY A 264 9.72 6.34 -13.85
C GLY A 264 9.85 6.15 -12.33
N ARG A 265 10.98 6.54 -11.74
CA ARG A 265 11.19 6.48 -10.29
C ARG A 265 10.24 7.42 -9.53
N VAL A 266 10.06 8.64 -10.03
CA VAL A 266 9.10 9.62 -9.46
C VAL A 266 7.67 9.13 -9.62
N GLY A 267 7.29 8.65 -10.81
CA GLY A 267 5.94 8.16 -11.09
C GLY A 267 5.54 6.98 -10.20
N ARG A 268 6.48 6.03 -9.95
CA ARG A 268 6.23 4.92 -9.02
C ARG A 268 6.17 5.37 -7.55
N GLU A 269 6.92 6.39 -7.15
CA GLU A 269 6.77 7.01 -5.82
C GLU A 269 5.41 7.70 -5.67
N LEU A 270 4.95 8.43 -6.69
CA LEU A 270 3.64 9.06 -6.69
C LEU A 270 2.51 8.02 -6.63
N LEU A 271 2.60 6.95 -7.42
CA LEU A 271 1.67 5.83 -7.36
C LEU A 271 1.57 5.28 -5.93
N ASN A 272 2.71 4.96 -5.32
CA ASN A 272 2.77 4.41 -3.97
C ASN A 272 2.26 5.39 -2.91
N TYR A 273 2.55 6.68 -3.06
CA TYR A 273 1.99 7.71 -2.19
C TYR A 273 0.47 7.73 -2.24
N LEU A 274 -0.12 7.72 -3.43
CA LEU A 274 -1.58 7.75 -3.63
C LEU A 274 -2.25 6.46 -3.13
N LEU A 275 -1.64 5.30 -3.37
CA LEU A 275 -2.13 4.00 -2.89
C LEU A 275 -2.16 3.92 -1.36
N THR A 276 -1.04 4.28 -0.71
CA THR A 276 -0.96 4.22 0.76
C THR A 276 -1.91 5.21 1.44
N ARG A 277 -2.09 6.40 0.86
CA ARG A 277 -3.08 7.38 1.35
C ARG A 277 -4.52 6.87 1.26
N SER A 278 -4.76 5.90 0.39
CA SER A 278 -6.06 5.25 0.21
C SER A 278 -6.16 3.90 0.92
N GLY A 279 -5.15 3.52 1.72
CA GLY A 279 -5.13 2.30 2.54
C GLY A 279 -4.74 1.02 1.79
N TYR A 280 -4.34 1.12 0.52
CA TYR A 280 -3.78 -0.02 -0.21
C TYR A 280 -2.31 -0.25 0.16
N PRO A 281 -1.79 -1.48 0.05
CA PRO A 281 -0.36 -1.72 0.18
C PRO A 281 0.42 -1.01 -0.94
N ARG A 282 1.71 -0.81 -0.72
CA ARG A 282 2.60 -0.26 -1.74
C ARG A 282 2.76 -1.24 -2.89
N PHE A 283 2.77 -0.70 -4.11
CA PHE A 283 3.02 -1.42 -5.34
C PHE A 283 4.53 -1.65 -5.54
N LEU A 284 4.89 -2.86 -5.92
CA LEU A 284 6.27 -3.26 -6.18
C LEU A 284 6.40 -3.67 -7.65
N VAL A 285 7.48 -3.28 -8.30
CA VAL A 285 7.87 -3.83 -9.61
C VAL A 285 9.21 -4.53 -9.42
N LEU A 286 9.20 -5.85 -9.47
CA LEU A 286 10.42 -6.65 -9.47
C LEU A 286 11.12 -6.54 -10.83
N GLY A 287 12.44 -6.61 -10.85
CA GLY A 287 13.22 -6.48 -12.08
C GLY A 287 12.82 -7.48 -13.18
N GLU A 288 12.55 -8.74 -12.81
CA GLU A 288 12.03 -9.77 -13.69
C GLU A 288 10.61 -9.49 -14.23
N LYS A 289 9.82 -8.70 -13.52
CA LYS A 289 8.47 -8.28 -13.93
C LYS A 289 8.45 -6.96 -14.73
N ARG A 290 9.62 -6.40 -15.04
CA ARG A 290 9.75 -5.18 -15.85
C ARG A 290 8.96 -5.26 -17.16
N GLY A 291 9.05 -6.40 -17.86
CA GLY A 291 8.34 -6.61 -19.13
C GLY A 291 6.82 -6.52 -18.99
N GLU A 292 6.26 -7.12 -17.93
CA GLU A 292 4.83 -7.09 -17.64
C GLU A 292 4.37 -5.67 -17.31
N TYR A 293 5.12 -4.96 -16.48
CA TYR A 293 4.85 -3.56 -16.11
C TYR A 293 4.84 -2.62 -17.33
N LEU A 294 5.84 -2.72 -18.20
CA LEU A 294 5.90 -1.91 -19.43
C LEU A 294 4.79 -2.28 -20.41
N SER A 295 4.43 -3.58 -20.50
CA SER A 295 3.32 -4.03 -21.33
C SER A 295 1.98 -3.49 -20.82
N ALA A 296 1.79 -3.41 -19.50
CA ALA A 296 0.60 -2.79 -18.92
C ALA A 296 0.49 -1.29 -19.31
N LEU A 297 1.59 -0.53 -19.22
CA LEU A 297 1.59 0.87 -19.66
C LEU A 297 1.30 1.03 -21.17
N ARG A 298 1.78 0.10 -22.03
CA ARG A 298 1.47 0.12 -23.46
C ARG A 298 0.00 -0.12 -23.77
N MET A 299 -0.73 -0.87 -22.93
CA MET A 299 -2.20 -0.99 -23.08
C MET A 299 -2.87 0.39 -22.98
N GLY A 300 -2.42 1.24 -22.03
CA GLY A 300 -2.89 2.63 -21.94
C GLY A 300 -2.65 3.44 -23.20
N ASN A 301 -1.51 3.28 -23.88
CA ASN A 301 -1.21 3.94 -25.16
C ASN A 301 -2.13 3.48 -26.32
N GLN A 302 -2.84 2.37 -26.13
CA GLN A 302 -3.82 1.81 -27.07
C GLN A 302 -5.27 2.07 -26.60
N ASP A 303 -5.47 2.98 -25.62
CA ASP A 303 -6.74 3.29 -24.98
C ASP A 303 -7.39 2.10 -24.25
N ASP A 304 -6.66 0.99 -24.02
CA ASP A 304 -7.11 -0.14 -23.22
C ASP A 304 -6.82 0.08 -21.72
N PHE A 305 -7.51 1.06 -21.15
CA PHE A 305 -7.36 1.37 -19.71
C PHE A 305 -7.87 0.25 -18.82
N SER A 306 -8.87 -0.53 -19.25
CA SER A 306 -9.35 -1.68 -18.48
C SER A 306 -8.33 -2.80 -18.41
N GLY A 307 -7.66 -3.10 -19.52
CA GLY A 307 -6.55 -4.04 -19.56
C GLY A 307 -5.39 -3.58 -18.69
N MET A 308 -5.00 -2.31 -18.82
CA MET A 308 -3.92 -1.70 -18.02
C MET A 308 -4.19 -1.78 -16.52
N VAL A 309 -5.34 -1.27 -16.05
CA VAL A 309 -5.68 -1.25 -14.62
C VAL A 309 -5.81 -2.67 -14.07
N SER A 310 -6.38 -3.60 -14.85
CA SER A 310 -6.45 -5.02 -14.48
C SER A 310 -5.06 -5.66 -14.37
N ALA A 311 -4.11 -5.32 -15.25
CA ALA A 311 -2.75 -5.81 -15.17
C ALA A 311 -2.03 -5.30 -13.91
N PHE A 312 -2.16 -4.01 -13.59
CA PHE A 312 -1.62 -3.44 -12.32
C PHE A 312 -2.23 -4.11 -11.09
N CYS A 313 -3.55 -4.37 -11.10
CA CYS A 313 -4.23 -5.07 -10.01
C CYS A 313 -3.68 -6.49 -9.83
N ARG A 314 -3.56 -7.27 -10.91
CA ARG A 314 -3.00 -8.64 -10.86
C ARG A 314 -1.55 -8.64 -10.35
N MET A 315 -0.70 -7.74 -10.85
CA MET A 315 0.67 -7.62 -10.36
C MET A 315 0.73 -7.31 -8.86
N MET A 316 -0.13 -6.42 -8.36
CA MET A 316 -0.23 -6.14 -6.93
C MET A 316 -0.68 -7.37 -6.13
N LEU A 317 -1.71 -8.07 -6.58
CA LEU A 317 -2.21 -9.27 -5.91
C LEU A 317 -1.15 -10.37 -5.87
N GLU A 318 -0.49 -10.66 -6.99
CA GLU A 318 0.59 -11.66 -7.06
C GLU A 318 1.74 -11.36 -6.11
N GLN A 319 2.15 -10.10 -6.01
CA GLN A 319 3.34 -9.72 -5.24
C GLN A 319 3.06 -9.46 -3.76
N ARG A 320 1.82 -9.16 -3.40
CA ARG A 320 1.50 -8.67 -2.05
C ARG A 320 0.55 -9.56 -1.27
N ALA A 321 -0.39 -10.27 -1.94
CA ALA A 321 -1.47 -10.95 -1.23
C ALA A 321 -0.97 -12.04 -0.29
N GLU A 322 -0.02 -12.88 -0.71
CA GLU A 322 0.52 -13.95 0.11
C GLU A 322 1.25 -13.42 1.35
N THR A 323 2.19 -12.49 1.16
CA THR A 323 2.98 -11.90 2.25
C THR A 323 2.11 -11.15 3.26
N VAL A 324 1.18 -10.34 2.77
CA VAL A 324 0.25 -9.58 3.63
C VAL A 324 -0.63 -10.53 4.43
N ARG A 325 -1.20 -11.55 3.77
CA ARG A 325 -2.06 -12.53 4.43
C ARG A 325 -1.29 -13.32 5.49
N ALA A 326 -0.08 -13.81 5.18
CA ALA A 326 0.73 -14.58 6.12
C ALA A 326 1.06 -13.77 7.38
N ASN A 327 1.49 -12.53 7.24
CA ASN A 327 1.78 -11.65 8.39
C ASN A 327 0.53 -11.29 9.19
N MET A 328 -0.62 -11.07 8.51
CA MET A 328 -1.89 -10.84 9.18
C MET A 328 -2.33 -12.07 9.99
N GLU A 329 -2.27 -13.26 9.41
CA GLU A 329 -2.66 -14.52 10.07
C GLU A 329 -1.79 -14.81 11.28
N GLU A 330 -0.48 -14.60 11.18
CA GLU A 330 0.45 -14.76 12.31
C GLU A 330 0.14 -13.75 13.42
N GLY A 331 -0.06 -12.49 13.11
CA GLY A 331 -0.46 -11.47 14.10
C GLY A 331 -1.81 -11.80 14.76
N LEU A 332 -2.78 -12.31 13.99
CA LEU A 332 -4.06 -12.77 14.53
C LEU A 332 -3.89 -14.03 15.39
N ARG A 333 -2.99 -14.96 15.05
CA ARG A 333 -2.67 -16.14 15.86
C ARG A 333 -2.13 -15.72 17.23
N VAL A 334 -1.14 -14.84 17.25
CA VAL A 334 -0.59 -14.27 18.49
C VAL A 334 -1.68 -13.60 19.32
N LEU A 335 -2.55 -12.83 18.69
CA LEU A 335 -3.66 -12.15 19.36
C LEU A 335 -4.66 -13.14 20.03
N ARG A 336 -4.89 -14.31 19.41
CA ARG A 336 -5.79 -15.35 19.95
C ARG A 336 -5.17 -16.13 21.11
N GLU A 337 -3.87 -16.33 21.09
CA GLU A 337 -3.12 -17.07 22.10
C GLU A 337 -2.75 -16.21 23.33
N GLU A 338 -2.78 -14.88 23.17
CA GLU A 338 -2.52 -13.97 24.28
C GLU A 338 -3.52 -14.16 25.41
N LYS A 339 -2.97 -14.37 26.62
CA LYS A 339 -3.76 -14.30 27.84
C LYS A 339 -4.36 -12.89 27.93
N PRO A 340 -5.67 -12.72 28.19
CA PRO A 340 -6.22 -11.43 28.52
C PRO A 340 -5.43 -10.90 29.72
N ARG A 341 -4.51 -9.95 29.46
CA ARG A 341 -3.65 -9.40 30.52
C ARG A 341 -4.37 -8.24 31.17
N TYR A 342 -4.87 -8.48 32.36
CA TYR A 342 -4.91 -7.47 33.39
C TYR A 342 -3.49 -7.39 34.00
N VAL A 343 -2.55 -6.71 33.36
CA VAL A 343 -1.32 -6.25 34.04
C VAL A 343 -0.76 -5.03 33.34
N ARG A 344 -0.63 -3.98 34.11
CA ARG A 344 0.22 -2.82 33.81
C ARG A 344 1.66 -3.31 33.57
N GLY A 345 2.22 -2.98 32.42
CA GLY A 345 3.66 -2.89 32.18
C GLY A 345 4.40 -4.22 32.12
N SER A 346 4.55 -4.81 30.95
CA SER A 346 5.74 -5.62 30.66
C SER A 346 6.00 -5.64 29.13
N VAL A 347 7.24 -5.38 28.79
CA VAL A 347 7.80 -5.48 27.45
C VAL A 347 7.78 -6.96 27.04
N ARG A 348 7.22 -7.27 25.85
CA ARG A 348 7.34 -8.62 25.26
C ARG A 348 8.79 -8.92 24.93
N LYS A 349 9.26 -10.08 25.31
CA LYS A 349 10.50 -10.67 24.78
C LYS A 349 10.10 -11.67 23.71
N PHE A 350 10.54 -11.44 22.48
CA PHE A 350 10.56 -12.43 21.42
C PHE A 350 11.98 -12.93 21.23
N PHE A 351 12.15 -14.22 21.14
CA PHE A 351 13.34 -14.91 20.66
C PHE A 351 12.96 -15.72 19.44
#